data_19f5295291e51cb1d3080708aa6e0fc5
#
_entry.id   19f5295291e51cb1d3080708aa6e0fc5
#
_cell.length_a   1.000
_cell.length_b   1.000
_cell.length_c   1.000
_cell.angle_alpha   90.00
_cell.angle_beta   90.00
_cell.angle_gamma   90.00
#
_symmetry.space_group_name_H-M   'P 1'
#
loop_
_entity.id
_entity.type
_entity.pdbx_description
1 polymer ?
#
loop_
_entity_poly.entity_id
_entity_poly.type
_entity_poly.pdbx_seq_one_letter_code
_entity_poly.pdbx_strand_id
1 'polypeptide(L)'
;MSIKTDDVIFNFFKQICYEKNDQKCVELGNEWIKAMETNLSSMEENLNGADKLKHQDDIKSNRDHLNNLKTKSSSEWREYATQCMIEIMNHKSQQ
;
A
#
# COMPACT_ATOMS: atom_id res chain seq x y z
N MET A 1 -18.62 -0.74 1.26
CA MET A 1 -18.57 -0.69 -0.20
C MET A 1 -17.15 -0.78 -0.68
N SER A 2 -16.76 -1.94 -1.13
CA SER A 2 -15.40 -2.25 -1.56
C SER A 2 -14.95 -1.41 -2.76
N ILE A 3 -15.88 -1.02 -3.62
CA ILE A 3 -15.59 -0.24 -4.83
C ILE A 3 -14.95 1.10 -4.48
N LYS A 4 -15.44 1.76 -3.44
CA LYS A 4 -14.90 3.07 -3.02
C LYS A 4 -13.47 2.97 -2.51
N THR A 5 -13.14 1.88 -1.82
CA THR A 5 -11.79 1.67 -1.30
C THR A 5 -10.80 1.48 -2.45
N ASP A 6 -11.15 0.65 -3.44
CA ASP A 6 -10.30 0.43 -4.61
C ASP A 6 -10.10 1.73 -5.40
N ASP A 7 -11.15 2.54 -5.54
CA ASP A 7 -11.05 3.81 -6.24
C ASP A 7 -10.15 4.81 -5.52
N VAL A 8 -10.22 4.85 -4.20
CA VAL A 8 -9.35 5.72 -3.39
C VAL A 8 -7.89 5.31 -3.55
N ILE A 9 -7.61 4.02 -3.46
CA ILE A 9 -6.26 3.47 -3.61
C ILE A 9 -5.74 3.73 -5.02
N PHE A 10 -6.57 3.47 -6.03
CA PHE A 10 -6.23 3.71 -7.43
C PHE A 10 -5.85 5.17 -7.66
N ASN A 11 -6.68 6.09 -7.16
CA ASN A 11 -6.43 7.53 -7.33
C ASN A 11 -5.15 7.97 -6.61
N PHE A 12 -4.86 7.38 -5.47
CA PHE A 12 -3.63 7.67 -4.73
C PHE A 12 -2.39 7.28 -5.54
N PHE A 13 -2.38 6.07 -6.07
CA PHE A 13 -1.27 5.60 -6.90
C PHE A 13 -1.18 6.38 -8.21
N LYS A 14 -2.31 6.79 -8.76
CA LYS A 14 -2.35 7.65 -9.93
C LYS A 14 -1.61 8.97 -9.67
N GLN A 15 -1.81 9.56 -8.49
CA GLN A 15 -1.11 10.77 -8.10
C GLN A 15 0.41 10.56 -8.07
N ILE A 16 0.85 9.43 -7.54
CA ILE A 16 2.27 9.08 -7.50
C ILE A 16 2.83 8.98 -8.92
N CYS A 17 2.12 8.30 -9.81
CA CYS A 17 2.55 8.13 -11.21
C CYS A 17 2.68 9.44 -11.97
N TYR A 18 1.75 10.36 -11.75
CA TYR A 18 1.68 11.60 -12.50
C TYR A 18 2.41 12.77 -11.83
N GLU A 19 2.92 12.57 -10.60
CA GLU A 19 3.67 13.62 -9.92
C GLU A 19 5.02 13.81 -10.61
N LYS A 20 5.24 15.00 -11.17
CA LYS A 20 6.45 15.33 -11.90
C LYS A 20 7.63 15.68 -11.00
N ASN A 21 7.33 16.14 -9.79
CA ASN A 21 8.36 16.47 -8.81
C ASN A 21 8.79 15.19 -8.08
N ASP A 22 10.07 14.82 -8.22
CA ASP A 22 10.59 13.59 -7.66
C ASP A 22 10.47 13.53 -6.13
N GLN A 23 10.74 14.64 -5.47
CA GLN A 23 10.64 14.71 -4.01
C GLN A 23 9.20 14.49 -3.54
N LYS A 24 8.24 15.14 -4.21
CA LYS A 24 6.81 14.96 -3.87
C LYS A 24 6.34 13.55 -4.13
N CYS A 25 6.84 12.92 -5.19
CA CYS A 25 6.52 11.54 -5.51
C CYS A 25 6.92 10.61 -4.35
N VAL A 26 8.13 10.77 -3.84
CA VAL A 26 8.63 9.99 -2.70
C VAL A 26 7.84 10.32 -1.43
N GLU A 27 7.49 11.58 -1.22
CA GLU A 27 6.67 11.99 -0.07
C GLU A 27 5.31 11.31 -0.08
N LEU A 28 4.67 11.23 -1.26
CA LEU A 28 3.40 10.52 -1.40
C LEU A 28 3.56 9.03 -1.09
N GLY A 29 4.66 8.43 -1.55
CA GLY A 29 4.97 7.05 -1.23
C GLY A 29 5.13 6.83 0.27
N ASN A 30 5.83 7.73 0.94
CA ASN A 30 6.02 7.65 2.39
C ASN A 30 4.71 7.82 3.15
N GLU A 31 3.80 8.65 2.66
CA GLU A 31 2.46 8.78 3.23
C GLU A 31 1.69 7.47 3.14
N TRP A 32 1.81 6.77 2.02
CA TRP A 32 1.20 5.46 1.83
C TRP A 32 1.73 4.45 2.85
N ILE A 33 3.06 4.41 3.03
CA ILE A 33 3.71 3.53 3.99
C ILE A 33 3.17 3.80 5.40
N LYS A 34 3.10 5.06 5.78
CA LYS A 34 2.64 5.48 7.11
C LYS A 34 1.22 5.04 7.36
N ALA A 35 0.34 5.21 6.38
CA ALA A 35 -1.05 4.78 6.48
C ALA A 35 -1.16 3.27 6.63
N MET A 36 -0.36 2.51 5.88
CA MET A 36 -0.36 1.06 5.95
C MET A 36 0.21 0.55 7.28
N GLU A 37 1.25 1.18 7.80
CA GLU A 37 1.80 0.84 9.11
C GLU A 37 0.76 1.05 10.22
N THR A 38 0.02 2.13 10.14
CA THR A 38 -1.07 2.42 11.08
C THR A 38 -2.15 1.34 11.01
N ASN A 39 -2.52 0.93 9.80
CA ASN A 39 -3.51 -0.13 9.60
C ASN A 39 -3.05 -1.46 10.20
N LEU A 40 -1.79 -1.83 9.98
CA LEU A 40 -1.23 -3.06 10.54
C LEU A 40 -1.22 -3.04 12.07
N SER A 41 -0.86 -1.91 12.66
CA SER A 41 -0.86 -1.76 14.11
C SER A 41 -2.27 -1.90 14.69
N SER A 42 -3.26 -1.29 14.03
CA SER A 42 -4.67 -1.43 14.40
C SER A 42 -5.13 -2.88 14.33
N MET A 43 -4.75 -3.58 13.27
CA MET A 43 -5.09 -5.00 13.14
C MET A 43 -4.52 -5.83 14.28
N GLU A 44 -3.25 -5.60 14.62
CA GLU A 44 -2.61 -6.32 15.72
C GLU A 44 -3.32 -6.09 17.05
N GLU A 45 -3.71 -4.86 17.33
CA GLU A 45 -4.40 -4.50 18.58
C GLU A 45 -5.77 -5.15 18.67
N ASN A 46 -6.44 -5.34 17.55
CA ASN A 46 -7.80 -5.88 17.50
C ASN A 46 -7.84 -7.41 17.47
N LEU A 47 -6.72 -8.07 17.20
CA LEU A 47 -6.67 -9.52 17.16
C LEU A 47 -6.52 -10.09 18.58
N ASN A 48 -7.28 -11.14 18.88
CA ASN A 48 -7.11 -11.87 20.15
C ASN A 48 -5.89 -12.80 20.04
N GLY A 49 -5.49 -13.44 21.15
CA GLY A 49 -4.29 -14.25 21.21
C GLY A 49 -4.19 -15.35 20.16
N ALA A 50 -5.29 -16.06 19.91
CA ALA A 50 -5.32 -17.15 18.94
C ALA A 50 -5.23 -16.62 17.51
N ASP A 51 -5.99 -15.58 17.21
CA ASP A 51 -5.99 -14.94 15.89
C ASP A 51 -4.65 -14.26 15.61
N LYS A 52 -4.05 -13.68 16.64
CA LYS A 52 -2.74 -13.03 16.52
C LYS A 52 -1.66 -14.03 16.10
N LEU A 53 -1.66 -15.20 16.70
CA LEU A 53 -0.73 -16.26 16.34
C LEU A 53 -0.95 -16.74 14.90
N LYS A 54 -2.22 -16.86 14.51
CA LYS A 54 -2.60 -17.33 13.19
C LYS A 54 -2.13 -16.36 12.09
N HIS A 55 -2.20 -15.05 12.35
CA HIS A 55 -1.88 -14.02 11.36
C HIS A 55 -0.51 -13.38 11.53
N GLN A 56 0.28 -13.88 12.49
CA GLN A 56 1.58 -13.30 12.84
C GLN A 56 2.51 -13.22 11.62
N ASP A 57 2.59 -14.29 10.85
CA ASP A 57 3.48 -14.35 9.68
C ASP A 57 3.03 -13.39 8.59
N ASP A 58 1.72 -13.25 8.39
CA ASP A 58 1.17 -12.32 7.40
C ASP A 58 1.48 -10.87 7.78
N ILE A 59 1.32 -10.54 9.04
CA ILE A 59 1.60 -9.19 9.54
C ILE A 59 3.08 -8.87 9.38
N LYS A 60 3.95 -9.81 9.75
CA LYS A 60 5.39 -9.65 9.60
C LYS A 60 5.79 -9.45 8.14
N SER A 61 5.23 -10.26 7.26
CA SER A 61 5.48 -10.19 5.83
C SER A 61 5.09 -8.82 5.26
N ASN A 62 3.94 -8.31 5.68
CA ASN A 62 3.47 -6.99 5.26
C ASN A 62 4.37 -5.87 5.79
N ARG A 63 4.83 -5.97 7.03
CA ARG A 63 5.77 -4.98 7.60
C ARG A 63 7.10 -4.97 6.86
N ASP A 64 7.62 -6.15 6.53
CA ASP A 64 8.87 -6.28 5.76
C ASP A 64 8.71 -5.64 4.38
N HIS A 65 7.56 -5.87 3.74
CA HIS A 65 7.26 -5.25 2.45
C HIS A 65 7.25 -3.72 2.55
N LEU A 66 6.59 -3.18 3.58
CA LEU A 66 6.55 -1.73 3.79
C LEU A 66 7.95 -1.16 4.05
N ASN A 67 8.78 -1.87 4.81
CA ASN A 67 10.15 -1.45 5.06
C ASN A 67 10.97 -1.39 3.76
N ASN A 68 10.73 -2.33 2.85
CA ASN A 68 11.39 -2.31 1.54
C ASN A 68 10.96 -1.11 0.71
N LEU A 69 9.71 -0.69 0.83
CA LEU A 69 9.20 0.46 0.10
C LEU A 69 9.83 1.78 0.57
N LYS A 70 10.32 1.83 1.81
CA LYS A 70 10.90 3.06 2.38
C LYS A 70 12.17 3.52 1.65
N THR A 71 12.83 2.63 0.93
CA THR A 71 14.07 2.95 0.23
C THR A 71 13.88 3.20 -1.27
N LYS A 72 12.65 3.21 -1.75
CA LYS A 72 12.38 3.40 -3.17
C LYS A 72 12.68 4.84 -3.61
N SER A 73 13.27 4.97 -4.79
CA SER A 73 13.43 6.25 -5.48
C SER A 73 12.10 6.67 -6.10
N SER A 74 12.03 7.90 -6.61
CA SER A 74 10.83 8.38 -7.30
C SER A 74 10.48 7.51 -8.50
N SER A 75 11.49 7.11 -9.28
CA SER A 75 11.31 6.24 -10.42
C SER A 75 10.73 4.90 -10.02
N GLU A 76 11.26 4.31 -8.96
CA GLU A 76 10.77 3.04 -8.43
C GLU A 76 9.35 3.16 -7.88
N TRP A 77 9.03 4.28 -7.23
CA TRP A 77 7.67 4.53 -6.74
C TRP A 77 6.67 4.62 -7.88
N ARG A 78 7.03 5.29 -8.98
CA ARG A 78 6.15 5.39 -10.15
C ARG A 78 5.90 4.02 -10.77
N GLU A 79 6.94 3.20 -10.85
CA GLU A 79 6.82 1.84 -11.36
C GLU A 79 5.92 0.99 -10.47
N TYR A 80 6.15 1.05 -9.16
CA TYR A 80 5.33 0.33 -8.18
C TYR A 80 3.87 0.75 -8.27
N ALA A 81 3.63 2.06 -8.33
CA ALA A 81 2.26 2.61 -8.44
C ALA A 81 1.58 2.14 -9.71
N THR A 82 2.31 2.11 -10.83
CA THR A 82 1.78 1.63 -12.10
C THR A 82 1.35 0.17 -11.98
N GLN A 83 2.17 -0.68 -11.39
CA GLN A 83 1.84 -2.09 -11.18
C GLN A 83 0.61 -2.25 -10.30
N CYS A 84 0.51 -1.48 -9.23
CA CYS A 84 -0.65 -1.52 -8.34
C CYS A 84 -1.93 -1.11 -9.07
N MET A 85 -1.86 -0.09 -9.91
CA MET A 85 -3.02 0.33 -10.71
C MET A 85 -3.45 -0.76 -11.68
N ILE A 86 -2.50 -1.41 -12.33
CA ILE A 86 -2.78 -2.52 -13.26
C ILE A 86 -3.47 -3.66 -12.53
N GLU A 87 -2.98 -4.02 -11.36
CA GLU A 87 -3.56 -5.09 -10.54
C GLU A 87 -5.00 -4.77 -10.14
N ILE A 88 -5.26 -3.52 -9.73
CA ILE A 88 -6.61 -3.09 -9.38
C ILE A 88 -7.53 -3.18 -10.59
N MET A 89 -7.08 -2.72 -11.75
CA MET A 89 -7.86 -2.79 -12.98
C MET A 89 -8.17 -4.23 -13.38
N ASN A 90 -7.18 -5.11 -13.27
CA ASN A 90 -7.37 -6.54 -13.58
C ASN A 90 -8.36 -7.18 -12.63
N HIS A 91 -8.29 -6.84 -11.36
CA HIS A 91 -9.22 -7.35 -10.34
C HIS A 91 -10.65 -6.93 -10.66
N LYS A 92 -10.86 -5.66 -11.03
CA LYS A 92 -12.18 -5.17 -11.42
C LYS A 92 -12.72 -5.86 -12.67
N SER A 93 -11.83 -6.15 -13.63
CA SER A 93 -12.22 -6.82 -14.88
C SER A 93 -12.71 -8.24 -14.66
N GLN A 94 -12.23 -8.90 -13.60
CA GLN A 94 -12.59 -10.29 -13.29
C GLN A 94 -13.92 -10.39 -12.52
N GLN A 95 -14.44 -9.29 -12.10
CA GLN A 95 -15.74 -9.23 -11.42
C GLN A 95 -16.85 -8.92 -12.40
#